data_56e400710e0b9c3e8b36894b614793a2
#
_entry.id   56e400710e0b9c3e8b36894b614793a2
#
_cell.length_a   1.000
_cell.length_b   1.000
_cell.length_c   1.000
_cell.angle_alpha   90.00
_cell.angle_beta   90.00
_cell.angle_gamma   90.00
#
_symmetry.space_group_name_H-M   'P 1'
#
loop_
_entity.id
_entity.type
_entity.pdbx_description
1 polymer ?
#
loop_
_entity_poly.entity_id
_entity_poly.type
_entity_poly.pdbx_seq_one_letter_code
_entity_poly.pdbx_strand_id
1 'polypeptide(L)'
;MAQQIDAQFARDFLQRLHTAANAHDADAVAALCAEGVIWQDPAALEPLHGREAVRRFHRDMMFRSLPDVRIELVDGPYLSLDGTGVAVRLRIGGTMTGPMDPPGFAPTGGRVEFESAEFSHFEGGLLSRHTVVLDRLVLARQIGAVPEAGGLADRIGIWLQHIAARRARGRRG
;
A
#
# COMPACT_ATOMS: atom_id res chain seq x y z
N MET A 1 4.28 17.42 25.09
CA MET A 1 5.60 17.17 24.48
C MET A 1 5.41 16.04 23.48
N ALA A 2 5.85 16.19 22.24
CA ALA A 2 5.81 15.11 21.26
C ALA A 2 6.69 13.96 21.77
N GLN A 3 6.21 12.73 21.69
CA GLN A 3 7.00 11.55 22.06
C GLN A 3 8.12 11.38 21.04
N GLN A 4 9.36 11.37 21.51
CA GLN A 4 10.51 11.09 20.65
C GLN A 4 10.54 9.60 20.36
N ILE A 5 10.58 9.24 19.08
CA ILE A 5 10.66 7.87 18.61
C ILE A 5 12.12 7.43 18.63
N ASP A 6 12.42 6.40 19.40
CA ASP A 6 13.73 5.76 19.40
C ASP A 6 13.74 4.43 18.61
N ALA A 7 14.93 3.86 18.45
CA ALA A 7 15.10 2.63 17.69
C ALA A 7 14.41 1.41 18.33
N GLN A 8 14.25 1.41 19.66
CA GLN A 8 13.57 0.31 20.36
C GLN A 8 12.07 0.39 20.11
N PHE A 9 11.46 1.57 20.31
CA PHE A 9 10.06 1.81 19.98
C PHE A 9 9.75 1.44 18.53
N ALA A 10 10.60 1.87 17.58
CA ALA A 10 10.41 1.59 16.16
C ALA A 10 10.37 0.09 15.88
N ARG A 11 11.32 -0.68 16.42
CA ARG A 11 11.36 -2.15 16.27
C ARG A 11 10.13 -2.82 16.88
N ASP A 12 9.77 -2.46 18.10
CA ASP A 12 8.66 -3.08 18.82
C ASP A 12 7.32 -2.76 18.15
N PHE A 13 7.15 -1.54 17.65
CA PHE A 13 5.96 -1.14 16.92
C PHE A 13 5.83 -1.92 15.60
N LEU A 14 6.88 -1.95 14.78
CA LEU A 14 6.90 -2.67 13.52
C LEU A 14 6.67 -4.17 13.71
N GLN A 15 7.27 -4.77 14.72
CA GLN A 15 7.04 -6.18 15.05
C GLN A 15 5.55 -6.45 15.34
N ARG A 16 4.91 -5.60 16.15
CA ARG A 16 3.48 -5.73 16.45
C ARG A 16 2.61 -5.56 15.21
N LEU A 17 2.90 -4.53 14.39
CA LEU A 17 2.15 -4.24 13.17
C LEU A 17 2.28 -5.40 12.16
N HIS A 18 3.50 -5.87 11.89
CA HIS A 18 3.72 -6.98 10.96
C HIS A 18 3.16 -8.31 11.48
N THR A 19 3.22 -8.53 12.80
CA THR A 19 2.59 -9.72 13.41
C THR A 19 1.08 -9.71 13.21
N ALA A 20 0.43 -8.57 13.46
CA ALA A 20 -1.02 -8.40 13.27
C ALA A 20 -1.41 -8.57 11.79
N ALA A 21 -0.69 -7.92 10.88
CA ALA A 21 -0.93 -8.00 9.44
C ALA A 21 -0.71 -9.43 8.90
N ASN A 22 0.35 -10.11 9.31
CA ASN A 22 0.65 -11.49 8.91
C ASN A 22 -0.28 -12.53 9.55
N ALA A 23 -0.93 -12.18 10.67
CA ALA A 23 -2.00 -12.98 11.26
C ALA A 23 -3.38 -12.68 10.64
N HIS A 24 -3.44 -11.72 9.69
CA HIS A 24 -4.67 -11.20 9.08
C HIS A 24 -5.68 -10.66 10.11
N ASP A 25 -5.16 -10.10 11.19
CA ASP A 25 -5.94 -9.52 12.29
C ASP A 25 -6.13 -8.01 12.07
N ALA A 26 -7.21 -7.65 11.39
CA ALA A 26 -7.55 -6.26 11.10
C ALA A 26 -7.87 -5.46 12.38
N ASP A 27 -8.39 -6.10 13.42
CA ASP A 27 -8.65 -5.45 14.69
C ASP A 27 -7.35 -5.10 15.43
N ALA A 28 -6.38 -6.02 15.43
CA ALA A 28 -5.06 -5.77 15.99
C ALA A 28 -4.29 -4.69 15.22
N VAL A 29 -4.36 -4.66 13.87
CA VAL A 29 -3.80 -3.57 13.05
C VAL A 29 -4.44 -2.24 13.43
N ALA A 30 -5.77 -2.17 13.49
CA ALA A 30 -6.50 -0.96 13.83
C ALA A 30 -6.21 -0.48 15.27
N ALA A 31 -5.99 -1.40 16.21
CA ALA A 31 -5.67 -1.06 17.61
C ALA A 31 -4.32 -0.33 17.76
N LEU A 32 -3.39 -0.49 16.81
CA LEU A 32 -2.13 0.24 16.77
C LEU A 32 -2.26 1.67 16.22
N CYS A 33 -3.41 2.03 15.66
CA CYS A 33 -3.70 3.33 15.09
C CYS A 33 -4.34 4.28 16.10
N ALA A 34 -4.00 5.57 16.04
CA ALA A 34 -4.75 6.62 16.72
C ALA A 34 -6.19 6.68 16.19
N GLU A 35 -7.13 7.20 17.00
CA GLU A 35 -8.54 7.29 16.59
C GLU A 35 -8.72 8.10 15.29
N GLY A 36 -7.98 9.22 15.16
CA GLY A 36 -8.00 10.10 13.98
C GLY A 36 -6.89 9.81 12.96
N VAL A 37 -6.36 8.60 12.89
CA VAL A 37 -5.29 8.23 11.95
C VAL A 37 -5.64 8.60 10.51
N ILE A 38 -4.63 9.06 9.76
CA ILE A 38 -4.70 9.21 8.30
C ILE A 38 -3.79 8.16 7.66
N TRP A 39 -4.37 7.23 6.91
CA TRP A 39 -3.66 6.17 6.20
C TRP A 39 -3.79 6.37 4.69
N GLN A 40 -2.68 6.61 4.03
CA GLN A 40 -2.60 6.75 2.58
C GLN A 40 -2.03 5.48 1.97
N ASP A 41 -2.85 4.77 1.20
CA ASP A 41 -2.45 3.55 0.52
C ASP A 41 -2.83 3.63 -0.96
N PRO A 42 -1.92 3.30 -1.90
CA PRO A 42 -2.22 3.32 -3.33
C PRO A 42 -3.32 2.36 -3.78
N ALA A 43 -3.68 1.37 -2.97
CA ALA A 43 -4.81 0.48 -3.22
C ALA A 43 -6.15 1.07 -2.78
N ALA A 44 -6.16 2.11 -1.95
CA ALA A 44 -7.35 2.87 -1.61
C ALA A 44 -7.55 4.02 -2.62
N LEU A 45 -8.81 4.33 -2.97
CA LEU A 45 -9.14 5.45 -3.88
C LEU A 45 -8.89 6.81 -3.22
N GLU A 46 -9.13 6.91 -1.92
CA GLU A 46 -8.98 8.09 -1.09
C GLU A 46 -8.21 7.73 0.19
N PRO A 47 -7.56 8.68 0.86
CA PRO A 47 -6.98 8.45 2.15
C PRO A 47 -8.00 7.90 3.15
N LEU A 48 -7.60 6.90 3.92
CA LEU A 48 -8.45 6.33 4.96
C LEU A 48 -8.39 7.25 6.20
N HIS A 49 -9.52 7.66 6.70
CA HIS A 49 -9.63 8.51 7.87
C HIS A 49 -10.22 7.74 9.06
N GLY A 50 -9.44 7.68 10.12
CA GLY A 50 -9.82 7.03 11.37
C GLY A 50 -9.57 5.52 11.40
N ARG A 51 -9.43 5.02 12.62
CA ARG A 51 -9.12 3.62 12.95
C ARG A 51 -10.07 2.62 12.28
N GLU A 52 -11.37 2.95 12.26
CA GLU A 52 -12.38 2.07 11.66
C GLU A 52 -12.24 1.94 10.14
N ALA A 53 -11.83 3.00 9.45
CA ALA A 53 -11.56 2.93 8.00
C ALA A 53 -10.35 2.04 7.71
N VAL A 54 -9.30 2.11 8.53
CA VAL A 54 -8.12 1.24 8.43
C VAL A 54 -8.51 -0.22 8.67
N ARG A 55 -9.34 -0.49 9.69
CA ARG A 55 -9.85 -1.84 9.99
C ARG A 55 -10.61 -2.44 8.81
N ARG A 56 -11.58 -1.70 8.26
CA ARG A 56 -12.35 -2.14 7.09
C ARG A 56 -11.48 -2.40 5.87
N PHE A 57 -10.53 -1.51 5.59
CA PHE A 57 -9.61 -1.66 4.46
C PHE A 57 -8.82 -2.97 4.57
N HIS A 58 -8.24 -3.27 5.73
CA HIS A 58 -7.49 -4.51 5.92
C HIS A 58 -8.39 -5.74 5.82
N ARG A 59 -9.54 -5.74 6.53
CA ARG A 59 -10.45 -6.89 6.56
C ARG A 59 -11.12 -7.16 5.21
N ASP A 60 -11.72 -6.12 4.61
CA ASP A 60 -12.65 -6.26 3.51
C ASP A 60 -11.96 -6.17 2.14
N MET A 61 -10.76 -5.57 2.07
CA MET A 61 -10.01 -5.43 0.84
C MET A 61 -8.70 -6.23 0.90
N MET A 62 -7.72 -5.88 1.74
CA MET A 62 -6.39 -6.48 1.70
C MET A 62 -6.43 -7.99 1.99
N PHE A 63 -6.95 -8.41 3.13
CA PHE A 63 -6.96 -9.83 3.53
C PHE A 63 -7.98 -10.66 2.75
N ARG A 64 -9.03 -10.03 2.23
CA ARG A 64 -9.97 -10.70 1.35
C ARG A 64 -9.41 -10.92 -0.05
N SER A 65 -8.66 -9.96 -0.58
CA SER A 65 -8.03 -10.05 -1.91
C SER A 65 -6.86 -11.03 -1.91
N LEU A 66 -6.06 -10.98 -0.86
CA LEU A 66 -4.83 -11.76 -0.68
C LEU A 66 -4.90 -12.53 0.66
N PRO A 67 -5.68 -13.62 0.75
CA PRO A 67 -5.89 -14.32 2.03
C PRO A 67 -4.63 -15.04 2.57
N ASP A 68 -3.58 -15.15 1.78
CA ASP A 68 -2.28 -15.67 2.15
C ASP A 68 -1.19 -14.57 2.17
N VAL A 69 -1.58 -13.29 2.27
CA VAL A 69 -0.63 -12.18 2.25
C VAL A 69 0.43 -12.32 3.33
N ARG A 70 1.69 -12.06 2.94
CA ARG A 70 2.85 -12.00 3.82
C ARG A 70 3.58 -10.70 3.62
N ILE A 71 3.98 -10.10 4.73
CA ILE A 71 4.73 -8.85 4.80
C ILE A 71 6.06 -9.16 5.48
N GLU A 72 7.15 -8.82 4.80
CA GLU A 72 8.52 -9.03 5.25
C GLU A 72 9.28 -7.70 5.28
N LEU A 73 10.03 -7.43 6.36
CA LEU A 73 10.92 -6.30 6.42
C LEU A 73 12.15 -6.58 5.53
N VAL A 74 12.35 -5.74 4.53
CA VAL A 74 13.52 -5.80 3.64
C VAL A 74 14.63 -4.91 4.15
N ASP A 75 14.28 -3.70 4.66
CA ASP A 75 15.27 -2.72 5.08
C ASP A 75 14.66 -1.70 6.07
N GLY A 76 15.49 -1.14 6.96
CA GLY A 76 15.07 -0.24 8.03
C GLY A 76 15.00 -0.92 9.41
N PRO A 77 14.39 -0.31 10.43
CA PRO A 77 13.73 1.00 10.38
C PRO A 77 14.71 2.18 10.26
N TYR A 78 14.30 3.19 9.51
CA TYR A 78 14.96 4.49 9.43
C TYR A 78 14.19 5.50 10.27
N LEU A 79 14.87 6.21 11.17
CA LEU A 79 14.24 7.24 12.00
C LEU A 79 14.29 8.59 11.29
N SER A 80 13.21 9.37 11.38
CA SER A 80 13.20 10.75 10.91
C SER A 80 14.14 11.62 11.75
N LEU A 81 14.72 12.65 11.16
CA LEU A 81 15.66 13.56 11.84
C LEU A 81 15.00 14.32 13.00
N ASP A 82 13.71 14.57 12.93
CA ASP A 82 12.93 15.24 13.98
C ASP A 82 12.46 14.28 15.09
N GLY A 83 12.76 12.98 14.96
CA GLY A 83 12.40 11.96 15.95
C GLY A 83 10.89 11.66 16.02
N THR A 84 10.09 12.02 15.00
CA THR A 84 8.64 11.83 15.02
C THR A 84 8.15 10.69 14.15
N GLY A 85 9.02 10.13 13.31
CA GLY A 85 8.63 9.14 12.29
C GLY A 85 9.61 8.01 12.09
N VAL A 86 9.09 6.98 11.43
CA VAL A 86 9.82 5.76 11.04
C VAL A 86 9.53 5.48 9.57
N ALA A 87 10.56 5.13 8.82
CA ALA A 87 10.40 4.61 7.45
C ALA A 87 10.95 3.19 7.37
N VAL A 88 10.33 2.37 6.51
CA VAL A 88 10.76 0.98 6.24
C VAL A 88 10.59 0.67 4.76
N ARG A 89 11.33 -0.34 4.29
CA ARG A 89 11.07 -1.00 3.02
C ARG A 89 10.59 -2.41 3.28
N LEU A 90 9.46 -2.77 2.71
CA LEU A 90 8.80 -4.05 2.90
C LEU A 90 8.70 -4.79 1.57
N ARG A 91 8.66 -6.13 1.64
CA ARG A 91 8.19 -7.01 0.58
C ARG A 91 6.85 -7.55 0.98
N ILE A 92 5.89 -7.45 0.06
CA ILE A 92 4.52 -7.90 0.24
C ILE A 92 4.22 -8.90 -0.87
N GLY A 93 3.75 -10.09 -0.51
CA GLY A 93 3.42 -11.14 -1.46
C GLY A 93 2.18 -11.91 -1.04
N GLY A 94 1.45 -12.42 -2.02
CA GLY A 94 0.24 -13.23 -1.79
C GLY A 94 -0.37 -13.71 -3.09
N THR A 95 -1.46 -14.47 -3.00
CA THR A 95 -2.23 -14.98 -4.14
C THR A 95 -3.56 -14.26 -4.23
N MET A 96 -3.83 -13.61 -5.37
CA MET A 96 -5.05 -12.83 -5.57
C MET A 96 -6.26 -13.74 -5.86
N THR A 97 -6.81 -14.34 -4.81
CA THR A 97 -7.98 -15.24 -4.89
C THR A 97 -9.30 -14.54 -4.60
N GLY A 98 -9.27 -13.35 -4.03
CA GLY A 98 -10.45 -12.52 -3.83
C GLY A 98 -10.42 -11.24 -4.68
N PRO A 99 -11.56 -10.54 -4.83
CA PRO A 99 -11.61 -9.28 -5.56
C PRO A 99 -10.86 -8.18 -4.81
N MET A 100 -10.16 -7.32 -5.54
CA MET A 100 -9.59 -6.08 -5.00
C MET A 100 -10.61 -4.96 -5.24
N ASP A 101 -11.45 -4.69 -4.25
CA ASP A 101 -12.55 -3.74 -4.35
C ASP A 101 -12.58 -2.79 -3.14
N PRO A 102 -12.49 -1.47 -3.33
CA PRO A 102 -12.24 -0.80 -4.58
C PRO A 102 -10.84 -1.06 -5.15
N PRO A 103 -10.56 -0.91 -6.46
CA PRO A 103 -11.40 -0.34 -7.53
C PRO A 103 -12.26 -1.34 -8.31
N GLY A 104 -12.34 -2.60 -7.89
CA GLY A 104 -13.20 -3.58 -8.54
C GLY A 104 -12.46 -4.55 -9.49
N PHE A 105 -11.17 -4.85 -9.21
CA PHE A 105 -10.44 -5.86 -9.96
C PHE A 105 -10.91 -7.28 -9.57
N ALA A 106 -11.21 -8.08 -10.58
CA ALA A 106 -11.57 -9.48 -10.40
C ALA A 106 -10.37 -10.31 -9.90
N PRO A 107 -10.60 -11.37 -9.11
CA PRO A 107 -9.53 -12.28 -8.70
C PRO A 107 -8.91 -12.97 -9.91
N THR A 108 -7.58 -13.02 -9.95
CA THR A 108 -6.84 -13.64 -11.06
C THR A 108 -6.35 -15.04 -10.71
N GLY A 109 -6.30 -15.40 -9.42
CA GLY A 109 -5.64 -16.61 -8.93
C GLY A 109 -4.11 -16.55 -9.05
N GLY A 110 -3.57 -15.45 -9.56
CA GLY A 110 -2.13 -15.24 -9.74
C GLY A 110 -1.43 -14.83 -8.45
N ARG A 111 -0.14 -15.20 -8.33
CA ARG A 111 0.73 -14.69 -7.28
C ARG A 111 1.12 -13.25 -7.59
N VAL A 112 1.05 -12.39 -6.59
CA VAL A 112 1.56 -11.03 -6.63
C VAL A 112 2.70 -10.89 -5.63
N GLU A 113 3.73 -10.13 -6.00
CA GLU A 113 4.83 -9.77 -5.13
C GLU A 113 5.37 -8.38 -5.53
N PHE A 114 5.47 -7.48 -4.58
CA PHE A 114 5.98 -6.13 -4.79
C PHE A 114 6.66 -5.60 -3.55
N GLU A 115 7.47 -4.56 -3.72
CA GLU A 115 8.05 -3.82 -2.61
C GLU A 115 7.32 -2.51 -2.40
N SER A 116 7.22 -2.10 -1.13
CA SER A 116 6.73 -0.79 -0.70
C SER A 116 7.77 -0.07 0.14
N ALA A 117 7.73 1.27 0.12
CA ALA A 117 8.31 2.11 1.15
C ALA A 117 7.18 2.69 1.99
N GLU A 118 7.28 2.58 3.30
CA GLU A 118 6.24 3.01 4.22
C GLU A 118 6.77 4.02 5.22
N PHE A 119 6.01 5.09 5.41
CA PHE A 119 6.35 6.21 6.30
C PHE A 119 5.29 6.34 7.38
N SER A 120 5.71 6.20 8.62
CA SER A 120 4.85 6.20 9.81
C SER A 120 5.18 7.37 10.73
N HIS A 121 4.16 8.10 11.19
CA HIS A 121 4.27 9.11 12.24
C HIS A 121 3.39 8.73 13.42
N PHE A 122 3.80 9.14 14.61
CA PHE A 122 3.21 8.67 15.85
C PHE A 122 2.79 9.81 16.77
N GLU A 123 1.69 9.59 17.50
CA GLU A 123 1.20 10.43 18.58
C GLU A 123 0.75 9.55 19.73
N GLY A 124 1.29 9.81 20.93
CA GLY A 124 0.96 9.02 22.13
C GLY A 124 1.27 7.51 21.99
N GLY A 125 2.29 7.14 21.19
CA GLY A 125 2.64 5.74 20.95
C GLY A 125 1.77 5.00 19.93
N LEU A 126 0.80 5.68 19.32
CA LEU A 126 -0.08 5.16 18.29
C LEU A 126 0.25 5.79 16.93
N LEU A 127 -0.05 5.08 15.86
CA LEU A 127 0.13 5.52 14.49
C LEU A 127 -0.88 6.63 14.17
N SER A 128 -0.41 7.87 13.94
CA SER A 128 -1.24 9.02 13.62
C SER A 128 -1.31 9.29 12.11
N ARG A 129 -0.22 8.99 11.38
CA ARG A 129 -0.19 9.06 9.92
C ARG A 129 0.64 7.91 9.36
N HIS A 130 0.14 7.32 8.29
CA HIS A 130 0.84 6.28 7.55
C HIS A 130 0.73 6.53 6.06
N THR A 131 1.83 6.40 5.34
CA THR A 131 1.86 6.58 3.89
C THR A 131 2.62 5.42 3.26
N VAL A 132 1.94 4.70 2.38
CA VAL A 132 2.50 3.62 1.58
C VAL A 132 2.85 4.15 0.20
N VAL A 133 4.05 3.84 -0.28
CA VAL A 133 4.52 4.14 -1.63
C VAL A 133 4.97 2.83 -2.28
N LEU A 134 4.38 2.50 -3.42
CA LEU A 134 4.75 1.31 -4.19
C LEU A 134 4.69 1.60 -5.69
N ASP A 135 5.34 0.75 -6.49
CA ASP A 135 5.20 0.80 -7.94
C ASP A 135 3.86 0.17 -8.37
N ARG A 136 2.86 1.04 -8.55
CA ARG A 136 1.52 0.62 -8.99
C ARG A 136 1.52 -0.06 -10.35
N LEU A 137 2.49 0.25 -11.22
CA LEU A 137 2.56 -0.35 -12.54
C LEU A 137 3.01 -1.81 -12.47
N VAL A 138 3.97 -2.11 -11.59
CA VAL A 138 4.37 -3.49 -11.32
C VAL A 138 3.19 -4.31 -10.81
N LEU A 139 2.48 -3.81 -9.80
CA LEU A 139 1.29 -4.49 -9.27
C LEU A 139 0.20 -4.63 -10.34
N ALA A 140 -0.11 -3.56 -11.09
CA ALA A 140 -1.15 -3.57 -12.11
C ALA A 140 -0.88 -4.58 -13.24
N ARG A 141 0.40 -4.80 -13.60
CA ARG A 141 0.78 -5.84 -14.56
C ARG A 141 0.57 -7.24 -13.99
N GLN A 142 0.96 -7.48 -12.74
CA GLN A 142 0.82 -8.79 -12.10
C GLN A 142 -0.64 -9.22 -11.93
N ILE A 143 -1.54 -8.27 -11.68
CA ILE A 143 -2.98 -8.53 -11.60
C ILE A 143 -3.69 -8.47 -12.96
N GLY A 144 -2.95 -8.27 -14.06
CA GLY A 144 -3.53 -8.21 -15.40
C GLY A 144 -4.35 -6.96 -15.71
N ALA A 145 -4.29 -5.91 -14.87
CA ALA A 145 -4.97 -4.64 -15.09
C ALA A 145 -4.30 -3.78 -16.18
N VAL A 146 -3.03 -4.03 -16.46
CA VAL A 146 -2.26 -3.38 -17.52
C VAL A 146 -1.51 -4.46 -18.32
N PRO A 147 -1.44 -4.33 -19.67
CA PRO A 147 -0.70 -5.27 -20.50
C PRO A 147 0.78 -5.38 -20.12
N GLU A 148 1.35 -6.55 -20.38
CA GLU A 148 2.79 -6.74 -20.26
C GLU A 148 3.56 -5.81 -21.19
N ALA A 149 4.67 -5.25 -20.71
CA ALA A 149 5.52 -4.34 -21.48
C ALA A 149 6.04 -5.03 -22.75
N GLY A 150 5.90 -4.36 -23.92
CA GLY A 150 6.31 -4.87 -25.22
C GLY A 150 5.34 -5.88 -25.85
N GLY A 151 4.28 -6.29 -25.15
CA GLY A 151 3.22 -7.13 -25.69
C GLY A 151 2.39 -6.43 -26.76
N LEU A 152 1.56 -7.19 -27.48
CA LEU A 152 0.72 -6.63 -28.55
C LEU A 152 -0.22 -5.52 -28.06
N ALA A 153 -0.87 -5.74 -26.91
CA ALA A 153 -1.79 -4.76 -26.32
C ALA A 153 -1.07 -3.48 -25.86
N ASP A 154 0.15 -3.60 -25.34
CA ASP A 154 1.00 -2.45 -24.97
C ASP A 154 1.37 -1.63 -26.22
N ARG A 155 1.76 -2.28 -27.30
CA ARG A 155 2.07 -1.62 -28.59
C ARG A 155 0.86 -0.89 -29.16
N ILE A 156 -0.33 -1.48 -29.06
CA ILE A 156 -1.59 -0.83 -29.48
C ILE A 156 -1.86 0.39 -28.59
N GLY A 157 -1.67 0.28 -27.27
CA GLY A 157 -1.81 1.39 -26.33
C GLY A 157 -0.87 2.56 -26.65
N ILE A 158 0.40 2.28 -26.94
CA ILE A 158 1.41 3.27 -27.37
C ILE A 158 0.95 3.95 -28.67
N TRP A 159 0.49 3.19 -29.66
CA TRP A 159 0.00 3.73 -30.92
C TRP A 159 -1.22 4.66 -30.72
N LEU A 160 -2.19 4.27 -29.89
CA LEU A 160 -3.34 5.11 -29.55
C LEU A 160 -2.90 6.39 -28.84
N GLN A 161 -1.93 6.32 -27.92
CA GLN A 161 -1.36 7.49 -27.26
C GLN A 161 -0.74 8.47 -28.27
N HIS A 162 -0.01 7.98 -29.29
CA HIS A 162 0.53 8.83 -30.35
C HIS A 162 -0.55 9.58 -31.11
N ILE A 163 -1.69 8.94 -31.42
CA ILE A 163 -2.83 9.57 -32.08
C ILE A 163 -3.43 10.66 -31.16
N ALA A 164 -3.65 10.35 -29.89
CA ALA A 164 -4.19 11.30 -28.93
C ALA A 164 -3.29 12.54 -28.76
N ALA A 165 -1.97 12.31 -28.66
CA ALA A 165 -0.99 13.39 -28.54
C ALA A 165 -0.95 14.30 -29.77
N ARG A 166 -1.10 13.76 -31.00
CA ARG A 166 -1.21 14.56 -32.23
C ARG A 166 -2.46 15.45 -32.23
N ARG A 167 -3.62 14.88 -31.85
CA ARG A 167 -4.88 15.63 -31.75
C ARG A 167 -4.83 16.75 -30.70
N ALA A 168 -4.19 16.51 -29.55
CA ALA A 168 -4.03 17.49 -28.51
C ALA A 168 -3.16 18.70 -28.95
N ARG A 169 -2.12 18.45 -29.77
CA ARG A 169 -1.27 19.49 -30.34
C ARG A 169 -2.00 20.35 -31.37
N GLY A 170 -2.81 19.75 -32.24
CA GLY A 170 -3.59 20.48 -33.24
C GLY A 170 -4.74 21.33 -32.68
N ARG A 171 -5.10 21.19 -31.40
CA ARG A 171 -6.10 22.03 -30.72
C ARG A 171 -5.50 23.25 -30.00
N ARG A 172 -4.17 23.34 -29.92
CA ARG A 172 -3.45 24.42 -29.22
C ARG A 172 -2.79 25.42 -30.20
N GLY A 173 -2.85 25.18 -31.48
CA GLY A 173 -2.48 26.09 -32.57
C GLY A 173 -3.72 26.60 -33.30
#